data_c1e00f92de5a4a4db2cd83d8b11022ea
#
_entry.id   c1e00f92de5a4a4db2cd83d8b11022ea
#
_cell.length_a   1.000
_cell.length_b   1.000
_cell.length_c   1.000
_cell.angle_alpha   90.00
_cell.angle_beta   90.00
_cell.angle_gamma   90.00
#
_symmetry.space_group_name_H-M   'P 1'
#
loop_
_entity.id
_entity.type
_entity.pdbx_description
1 polymer ?
#
loop_
_entity_poly.entity_id
_entity_poly.type
_entity_poly.pdbx_seq_one_letter_code
_entity_poly.pdbx_strand_id
1 'polypeptide(L)'
;MKNSLIVKDNALINASYNLELTEQRLIMLAIINARESGHGITADSKLEIHASDYAKLFNVSADASYKALREAVNNLFNRQFSYTAEYKRTGKIGIVRSRWVSRIFYVDDLALLEITFAPDVVPLITRLEEHFTKYEAKQVAHLTSKYATRLYELLIAWREVGKVPQLELKEFRNRLGLVDNEYTAMSDFKKRVLEPSIKQINEHTDITVTYEQHKKGRIISGFSFKFKQKKQPQIEAKRDPNTPDFFVKMTDA
;
A
#
# COMPACT_ATOMS: atom_id res chain seq x y z
N MET A 1 16.04 7.98 -4.47
CA MET A 1 15.47 7.45 -3.21
C MET A 1 16.01 6.04 -3.01
N LYS A 2 17.00 5.86 -2.13
CA LYS A 2 17.46 4.55 -1.69
C LYS A 2 16.44 4.07 -0.65
N ASN A 3 15.76 2.94 -0.90
CA ASN A 3 14.80 2.28 0.00
C ASN A 3 13.54 3.08 0.36
N SER A 4 12.72 3.40 -0.64
CA SER A 4 11.36 3.95 -0.40
C SER A 4 10.46 2.89 0.23
N LEU A 5 10.58 2.70 1.55
CA LEU A 5 9.84 1.70 2.31
C LEU A 5 8.50 2.26 2.80
N ILE A 6 7.43 1.61 2.44
CA ILE A 6 6.09 1.88 2.95
C ILE A 6 5.83 0.93 4.11
N VAL A 7 5.40 1.47 5.24
CA VAL A 7 5.05 0.70 6.44
C VAL A 7 3.71 1.19 6.97
N LYS A 8 2.79 0.27 7.18
CA LYS A 8 1.43 0.53 7.68
C LYS A 8 1.07 -0.50 8.73
N ASP A 9 0.37 -0.05 9.77
CA ASP A 9 -0.27 -0.95 10.73
C ASP A 9 -1.25 -1.89 10.02
N ASN A 10 -1.38 -3.12 10.50
CA ASN A 10 -2.30 -4.10 9.93
C ASN A 10 -3.76 -3.68 10.07
N ALA A 11 -4.11 -2.85 11.07
CA ALA A 11 -5.44 -2.25 11.16
C ALA A 11 -5.73 -1.33 9.96
N LEU A 12 -4.72 -0.55 9.50
CA LEU A 12 -4.85 0.29 8.32
C LEU A 12 -4.86 -0.54 7.02
N ILE A 13 -4.06 -1.60 6.93
CA ILE A 13 -4.09 -2.53 5.80
C ILE A 13 -5.48 -3.17 5.65
N ASN A 14 -6.09 -3.57 6.76
CA ASN A 14 -7.42 -4.21 6.75
C ASN A 14 -8.59 -3.21 6.76
N ALA A 15 -8.31 -1.91 6.89
CA ALA A 15 -9.32 -0.86 6.90
C ALA A 15 -10.12 -0.81 5.59
N SER A 16 -11.37 -0.36 5.71
CA SER A 16 -12.22 -0.05 4.55
C SER A 16 -12.05 1.41 4.17
N TYR A 17 -11.66 1.66 2.93
CA TYR A 17 -11.58 2.99 2.35
C TYR A 17 -11.63 2.95 0.81
N ASN A 18 -12.19 4.00 0.23
CA ASN A 18 -12.22 4.18 -1.22
C ASN A 18 -11.32 5.37 -1.59
N LEU A 19 -10.06 5.08 -1.91
CA LEU A 19 -9.12 6.03 -2.47
C LEU A 19 -8.90 5.70 -3.95
N GLU A 20 -8.87 6.71 -4.79
CA GLU A 20 -8.42 6.56 -6.17
C GLU A 20 -6.91 6.25 -6.20
N LEU A 21 -6.42 5.69 -7.31
CA LEU A 21 -5.02 5.31 -7.43
C LEU A 21 -4.06 6.48 -7.14
N THR A 22 -4.38 7.66 -7.64
CA THR A 22 -3.62 8.88 -7.40
C THR A 22 -3.54 9.21 -5.90
N GLU A 23 -4.68 9.14 -5.21
CA GLU A 23 -4.76 9.41 -3.78
C GLU A 23 -3.97 8.38 -2.96
N GLN A 24 -4.06 7.08 -3.33
CA GLN A 24 -3.26 6.03 -2.70
C GLN A 24 -1.76 6.29 -2.85
N ARG A 25 -1.31 6.68 -4.04
CA ARG A 25 0.09 7.01 -4.35
C ARG A 25 0.58 8.23 -3.56
N LEU A 26 -0.24 9.26 -3.41
CA LEU A 26 0.10 10.43 -2.61
C LEU A 26 0.23 10.11 -1.12
N ILE A 27 -0.67 9.30 -0.58
CA ILE A 27 -0.55 8.81 0.80
C ILE A 27 0.72 7.96 0.98
N MET A 28 1.06 7.10 0.04
CA MET A 28 2.30 6.31 0.08
C MET A 28 3.54 7.21 0.08
N LEU A 29 3.58 8.22 -0.78
CA LEU A 29 4.68 9.17 -0.85
C LEU A 29 4.81 9.98 0.45
N ALA A 30 3.69 10.41 1.04
CA ALA A 30 3.68 11.08 2.33
C ALA A 30 4.21 10.17 3.47
N ILE A 31 3.86 8.87 3.46
CA ILE A 31 4.39 7.90 4.43
C ILE A 31 5.91 7.75 4.27
N ILE A 32 6.42 7.69 3.03
CA ILE A 32 7.86 7.61 2.76
C ILE A 32 8.56 8.86 3.30
N ASN A 33 8.06 10.06 2.96
CA ASN A 33 8.64 11.33 3.41
C ASN A 33 8.63 11.44 4.95
N ALA A 34 7.55 11.03 5.58
CA ALA A 34 7.44 10.98 7.05
C ALA A 34 8.52 10.10 7.70
N ARG A 35 8.86 8.98 7.06
CA ARG A 35 9.87 8.04 7.55
C ARG A 35 11.29 8.51 7.27
N GLU A 36 11.54 9.09 6.10
CA GLU A 36 12.85 9.60 5.70
C GLU A 36 13.29 10.81 6.54
N SER A 37 12.35 11.58 7.07
CA SER A 37 12.66 12.73 7.96
C SER A 37 13.30 12.32 9.28
N GLY A 38 13.15 11.06 9.72
CA GLY A 38 13.76 10.50 10.93
C GLY A 38 13.25 11.06 12.27
N HIS A 39 12.42 12.07 12.24
CA HIS A 39 11.91 12.76 13.46
C HIS A 39 10.56 12.23 13.94
N GLY A 40 9.99 11.25 13.24
CA GLY A 40 8.61 10.85 13.43
C GLY A 40 7.64 11.96 13.02
N ILE A 41 6.36 11.64 12.96
CA ILE A 41 5.32 12.64 12.67
C ILE A 41 4.32 12.72 13.80
N THR A 42 3.74 13.90 13.95
CA THR A 42 2.63 14.20 14.85
C THR A 42 1.42 14.64 14.02
N ALA A 43 0.29 14.85 14.69
CA ALA A 43 -0.91 15.38 14.04
C ALA A 43 -0.75 16.83 13.51
N ASP A 44 0.35 17.51 13.89
CA ASP A 44 0.69 18.88 13.44
C ASP A 44 1.80 18.91 12.39
N SER A 45 2.41 17.74 12.09
CA SER A 45 3.50 17.66 11.12
C SER A 45 3.00 17.92 9.70
N LYS A 46 3.67 18.83 9.01
CA LYS A 46 3.41 19.19 7.63
C LYS A 46 4.35 18.38 6.74
N LEU A 47 3.78 17.65 5.81
CA LEU A 47 4.50 16.78 4.88
C LEU A 47 4.40 17.34 3.47
N GLU A 48 5.51 17.73 2.90
CA GLU A 48 5.60 18.26 1.55
C GLU A 48 5.71 17.13 0.52
N ILE A 49 4.95 17.25 -0.54
CA ILE A 49 4.94 16.33 -1.68
C ILE A 49 5.12 17.16 -2.95
N HIS A 50 6.25 17.00 -3.62
CA HIS A 50 6.51 17.63 -4.90
C HIS A 50 6.04 16.76 -6.06
N ALA A 51 5.51 17.39 -7.10
CA ALA A 51 5.11 16.68 -8.33
C ALA A 51 6.25 15.90 -8.95
N SER A 52 7.50 16.41 -8.85
CA SER A 52 8.71 15.73 -9.31
C SER A 52 8.97 14.40 -8.60
N ASP A 53 8.72 14.33 -7.29
CA ASP A 53 8.90 13.09 -6.51
C ASP A 53 7.83 12.06 -6.87
N TYR A 54 6.60 12.52 -7.07
CA TYR A 54 5.51 11.67 -7.57
C TYR A 54 5.85 11.11 -8.96
N ALA A 55 6.28 11.98 -9.91
CA ALA A 55 6.67 11.58 -11.26
C ALA A 55 7.77 10.52 -11.24
N LYS A 56 8.81 10.76 -10.43
CA LYS A 56 9.99 9.89 -10.31
C LYS A 56 9.65 8.53 -9.68
N LEU A 57 8.85 8.52 -8.60
CA LEU A 57 8.52 7.28 -7.89
C LEU A 57 7.60 6.38 -8.71
N PHE A 58 6.60 6.95 -9.38
CA PHE A 58 5.58 6.19 -10.11
C PHE A 58 5.80 6.14 -11.62
N ASN A 59 6.95 6.66 -12.09
CA ASN A 59 7.34 6.67 -13.50
C ASN A 59 6.23 7.21 -14.43
N VAL A 60 5.73 8.39 -14.07
CA VAL A 60 4.70 9.12 -14.85
C VAL A 60 5.26 10.44 -15.37
N SER A 61 4.60 11.04 -16.37
CA SER A 61 5.00 12.34 -16.92
C SER A 61 4.84 13.47 -15.89
N ALA A 62 5.54 14.57 -16.11
CA ALA A 62 5.39 15.79 -15.31
C ALA A 62 3.92 16.27 -15.30
N ASP A 63 3.29 16.33 -16.48
CA ASP A 63 1.88 16.75 -16.60
C ASP A 63 0.93 15.85 -15.81
N ALA A 64 1.15 14.51 -15.86
CA ALA A 64 0.35 13.56 -15.09
C ALA A 64 0.54 13.76 -13.59
N SER A 65 1.76 14.08 -13.13
CA SER A 65 2.03 14.33 -11.71
C SER A 65 1.40 15.64 -11.22
N TYR A 66 1.46 16.72 -12.01
CA TYR A 66 0.76 17.97 -11.71
C TYR A 66 -0.75 17.75 -11.57
N LYS A 67 -1.33 17.06 -12.54
CA LYS A 67 -2.76 16.73 -12.51
C LYS A 67 -3.11 15.90 -11.28
N ALA A 68 -2.27 14.93 -10.92
CA ALA A 68 -2.44 14.10 -9.75
C ALA A 68 -2.51 14.91 -8.44
N LEU A 69 -1.57 15.85 -8.25
CA LEU A 69 -1.57 16.72 -7.06
C LEU A 69 -2.81 17.60 -7.01
N ARG A 70 -3.18 18.23 -8.13
CA ARG A 70 -4.36 19.09 -8.22
C ARG A 70 -5.67 18.33 -7.95
N GLU A 71 -5.82 17.12 -8.48
CA GLU A 71 -6.98 16.26 -8.21
C GLU A 71 -7.07 15.86 -6.74
N ALA A 72 -5.92 15.57 -6.10
CA ALA A 72 -5.88 15.22 -4.69
C ALA A 72 -6.36 16.35 -3.78
N VAL A 73 -6.04 17.61 -4.09
CA VAL A 73 -6.54 18.78 -3.33
C VAL A 73 -8.05 18.75 -3.22
N ASN A 74 -8.74 18.42 -4.32
CA ASN A 74 -10.20 18.44 -4.37
C ASN A 74 -10.85 17.24 -3.67
N ASN A 75 -10.20 16.10 -3.67
CA ASN A 75 -10.82 14.83 -3.28
C ASN A 75 -10.30 14.28 -1.95
N LEU A 76 -8.98 14.30 -1.71
CA LEU A 76 -8.35 13.61 -0.57
C LEU A 76 -8.83 14.13 0.78
N PHE A 77 -9.11 15.44 0.90
CA PHE A 77 -9.60 16.05 2.15
C PHE A 77 -10.93 15.44 2.63
N ASN A 78 -11.76 14.98 1.70
CA ASN A 78 -13.06 14.38 2.01
C ASN A 78 -12.99 12.84 2.17
N ARG A 79 -11.85 12.24 1.87
CA ARG A 79 -11.70 10.79 2.00
C ARG A 79 -11.65 10.35 3.45
N GLN A 80 -12.37 9.28 3.72
CA GLN A 80 -12.46 8.63 5.03
C GLN A 80 -11.98 7.19 4.93
N PHE A 81 -11.60 6.65 6.07
CA PHE A 81 -11.40 5.22 6.27
C PHE A 81 -12.08 4.77 7.55
N SER A 82 -12.36 3.48 7.65
CA SER A 82 -12.90 2.90 8.86
C SER A 82 -12.20 1.58 9.18
N TYR A 83 -12.01 1.33 10.46
CA TYR A 83 -11.43 0.10 11.00
C TYR A 83 -12.08 -0.25 12.33
N THR A 84 -11.90 -1.51 12.76
CA THR A 84 -12.38 -1.96 14.07
C THR A 84 -11.31 -1.73 15.13
N ALA A 85 -11.72 -1.24 16.29
CA ALA A 85 -10.85 -1.07 17.45
C ALA A 85 -11.57 -1.49 18.72
N GLU A 86 -10.79 -1.91 19.72
CA GLU A 86 -11.30 -2.24 21.03
C GLU A 86 -11.48 -0.99 21.89
N TYR A 87 -12.66 -0.85 22.50
CA TYR A 87 -12.89 0.17 23.50
C TYR A 87 -12.30 -0.29 24.85
N LYS A 88 -11.13 0.24 25.18
CA LYS A 88 -10.28 -0.20 26.30
C LYS A 88 -10.99 -0.36 27.65
N ARG A 89 -12.04 0.43 27.93
CA ARG A 89 -12.75 0.37 29.22
C ARG A 89 -13.64 -0.87 29.37
N THR A 90 -14.09 -1.47 28.29
CA THR A 90 -15.08 -2.57 28.33
C THR A 90 -14.70 -3.79 27.50
N GLY A 91 -13.58 -3.72 26.75
CA GLY A 91 -13.18 -4.78 25.81
C GLY A 91 -14.09 -4.92 24.57
N LYS A 92 -15.10 -4.06 24.42
CA LYS A 92 -16.04 -4.16 23.31
C LYS A 92 -15.40 -3.62 22.02
N ILE A 93 -15.66 -4.34 20.93
CA ILE A 93 -15.21 -3.92 19.58
C ILE A 93 -16.16 -2.88 19.04
N GLY A 94 -15.59 -1.77 18.56
CA GLY A 94 -16.29 -0.68 17.90
C GLY A 94 -15.70 -0.39 16.52
N ILE A 95 -16.37 0.51 15.77
CA ILE A 95 -15.89 0.99 14.48
C ILE A 95 -15.38 2.42 14.68
N VAL A 96 -14.12 2.64 14.34
CA VAL A 96 -13.54 3.99 14.20
C VAL A 96 -13.76 4.43 12.75
N ARG A 97 -14.19 5.67 12.57
CA ARG A 97 -14.24 6.34 11.27
C ARG A 97 -13.46 7.64 11.36
N SER A 98 -12.47 7.80 10.50
CA SER A 98 -11.61 8.97 10.48
C SER A 98 -11.35 9.45 9.05
N ARG A 99 -10.77 10.65 8.94
CA ARG A 99 -10.25 11.19 7.66
C ARG A 99 -8.79 10.82 7.51
N TRP A 100 -8.30 10.82 6.27
CA TRP A 100 -6.88 10.62 6.00
C TRP A 100 -6.04 11.84 6.40
N VAL A 101 -6.53 13.02 6.07
CA VAL A 101 -5.84 14.29 6.30
C VAL A 101 -6.73 15.27 7.04
N SER A 102 -6.13 16.05 7.93
CA SER A 102 -6.77 17.17 8.65
C SER A 102 -6.56 18.49 7.94
N ARG A 103 -5.52 18.60 7.10
CA ARG A 103 -5.18 19.81 6.36
C ARG A 103 -4.55 19.46 5.02
N ILE A 104 -4.89 20.28 4.01
CA ILE A 104 -4.24 20.33 2.70
C ILE A 104 -3.90 21.77 2.38
N PHE A 105 -2.68 22.01 1.91
CA PHE A 105 -2.22 23.27 1.36
C PHE A 105 -1.52 23.00 0.02
N TYR A 106 -1.92 23.69 -1.02
CA TYR A 106 -1.40 23.48 -2.36
C TYR A 106 -0.89 24.78 -2.97
N VAL A 107 0.31 24.75 -3.52
CA VAL A 107 0.94 25.86 -4.23
C VAL A 107 1.14 25.46 -5.68
N ASP A 108 0.28 25.99 -6.55
CA ASP A 108 0.24 25.58 -7.97
C ASP A 108 1.56 25.88 -8.68
N ASP A 109 2.08 27.09 -8.53
CA ASP A 109 3.33 27.52 -9.18
C ASP A 109 4.56 26.70 -8.76
N LEU A 110 4.55 26.11 -7.58
CA LEU A 110 5.62 25.26 -7.07
C LEU A 110 5.38 23.76 -7.31
N ALA A 111 4.19 23.39 -7.81
CA ALA A 111 3.75 22.01 -7.89
C ALA A 111 3.93 21.25 -6.56
N LEU A 112 3.61 21.94 -5.48
CA LEU A 112 3.81 21.52 -4.11
C LEU A 112 2.47 21.29 -3.42
N LEU A 113 2.30 20.09 -2.90
CA LEU A 113 1.21 19.71 -2.00
C LEU A 113 1.76 19.50 -0.59
N GLU A 114 1.26 20.26 0.38
CA GLU A 114 1.54 20.04 1.80
C GLU A 114 0.31 19.42 2.44
N ILE A 115 0.48 18.30 3.13
CA ILE A 115 -0.58 17.63 3.88
C ILE A 115 -0.22 17.49 5.36
N THR A 116 -1.25 17.47 6.20
CA THR A 116 -1.15 17.04 7.60
C THR A 116 -2.07 15.84 7.78
N PHE A 117 -1.53 14.73 8.26
CA PHE A 117 -2.35 13.55 8.54
C PHE A 117 -3.32 13.80 9.69
N ALA A 118 -4.50 13.19 9.62
CA ALA A 118 -5.42 13.19 10.74
C ALA A 118 -4.82 12.45 11.94
N PRO A 119 -5.18 12.82 13.20
CA PRO A 119 -4.60 12.23 14.41
C PRO A 119 -4.66 10.69 14.45
N ASP A 120 -5.74 10.09 13.96
CA ASP A 120 -5.92 8.63 13.93
C ASP A 120 -5.01 7.93 12.91
N VAL A 121 -4.49 8.64 11.89
CA VAL A 121 -3.58 8.06 10.89
C VAL A 121 -2.17 7.94 11.45
N VAL A 122 -1.73 8.93 12.23
CA VAL A 122 -0.36 9.03 12.73
C VAL A 122 0.12 7.75 13.42
N PRO A 123 -0.57 7.18 14.40
CA PRO A 123 -0.13 5.94 15.06
C PRO A 123 -0.11 4.74 14.10
N LEU A 124 -0.95 4.74 13.05
CA LEU A 124 -1.06 3.65 12.08
C LEU A 124 0.07 3.64 11.03
N ILE A 125 0.93 4.66 11.00
CA ILE A 125 2.05 4.78 10.05
C ILE A 125 3.40 5.10 10.70
N THR A 126 3.46 5.33 12.03
CA THR A 126 4.70 5.77 12.70
C THR A 126 5.21 4.83 13.77
N ARG A 127 4.45 4.54 14.78
CA ARG A 127 4.89 3.75 15.96
C ARG A 127 4.62 2.26 15.76
N LEU A 128 5.31 1.66 14.80
CA LEU A 128 5.03 0.30 14.37
C LEU A 128 6.08 -0.65 14.96
N GLU A 129 5.84 -1.12 16.17
CA GLU A 129 6.68 -2.11 16.85
C GLU A 129 6.21 -3.54 16.57
N GLU A 130 4.89 -3.74 16.48
CA GLU A 130 4.24 -5.02 16.23
C GLU A 130 3.08 -4.86 15.23
N HIS A 131 2.65 -5.96 14.61
CA HIS A 131 1.45 -6.02 13.75
C HIS A 131 1.43 -5.04 12.57
N PHE A 132 2.57 -4.88 11.90
CA PHE A 132 2.68 -4.02 10.72
C PHE A 132 3.04 -4.78 9.44
N THR A 133 2.70 -4.18 8.33
CA THR A 133 3.08 -4.63 6.99
C THR A 133 4.06 -3.64 6.37
N LYS A 134 5.15 -4.17 5.82
CA LYS A 134 6.18 -3.38 5.12
C LYS A 134 6.43 -3.91 3.71
N TYR A 135 6.61 -3.00 2.76
CA TYR A 135 6.97 -3.32 1.38
C TYR A 135 7.65 -2.13 0.70
N GLU A 136 8.43 -2.40 -0.34
CA GLU A 136 9.08 -1.34 -1.10
C GLU A 136 8.11 -0.70 -2.09
N ALA A 137 8.13 0.62 -2.22
CA ALA A 137 7.25 1.37 -3.12
C ALA A 137 7.34 0.90 -4.57
N LYS A 138 8.52 0.41 -5.01
CA LYS A 138 8.71 -0.14 -6.36
C LYS A 138 7.76 -1.29 -6.70
N GLN A 139 7.29 -2.05 -5.68
CA GLN A 139 6.37 -3.16 -5.88
C GLN A 139 4.99 -2.72 -6.35
N VAL A 140 4.59 -1.51 -6.00
CA VAL A 140 3.28 -0.95 -6.35
C VAL A 140 3.36 0.16 -7.41
N ALA A 141 4.57 0.61 -7.74
CA ALA A 141 4.79 1.74 -8.65
C ALA A 141 4.18 1.52 -10.04
N HIS A 142 4.23 0.29 -10.54
CA HIS A 142 3.70 -0.08 -11.86
C HIS A 142 2.27 -0.60 -11.85
N LEU A 143 1.63 -0.70 -10.68
CA LEU A 143 0.21 -1.05 -10.60
C LEU A 143 -0.63 0.13 -11.06
N THR A 144 -1.50 -0.09 -12.04
CA THR A 144 -2.36 0.95 -12.63
C THR A 144 -3.80 0.89 -12.11
N SER A 145 -4.11 -0.07 -11.25
CA SER A 145 -5.42 -0.25 -10.64
C SER A 145 -5.39 0.03 -9.13
N LYS A 146 -6.31 0.86 -8.65
CA LYS A 146 -6.52 1.06 -7.21
C LYS A 146 -6.80 -0.27 -6.48
N TYR A 147 -7.49 -1.19 -7.13
CA TYR A 147 -7.81 -2.51 -6.58
C TYR A 147 -6.60 -3.44 -6.55
N ALA A 148 -5.72 -3.37 -7.56
CA ALA A 148 -4.49 -4.15 -7.57
C ALA A 148 -3.55 -3.73 -6.44
N THR A 149 -3.43 -2.44 -6.20
CA THR A 149 -2.66 -1.89 -5.08
C THR A 149 -3.21 -2.36 -3.74
N ARG A 150 -4.53 -2.27 -3.54
CA ARG A 150 -5.19 -2.75 -2.32
C ARG A 150 -5.04 -4.25 -2.13
N LEU A 151 -5.25 -5.03 -3.19
CA LEU A 151 -5.09 -6.49 -3.11
C LEU A 151 -3.64 -6.87 -2.76
N TYR A 152 -2.65 -6.21 -3.37
CA TYR A 152 -1.26 -6.45 -3.03
C TYR A 152 -0.98 -6.20 -1.54
N GLU A 153 -1.46 -5.09 -0.97
CA GLU A 153 -1.31 -4.79 0.46
C GLU A 153 -1.93 -5.88 1.35
N LEU A 154 -3.14 -6.32 1.03
CA LEU A 154 -3.83 -7.39 1.75
C LEU A 154 -3.07 -8.72 1.69
N LEU A 155 -2.45 -9.04 0.55
CA LEU A 155 -1.64 -10.26 0.38
C LEU A 155 -0.35 -10.16 1.19
N ILE A 156 0.36 -9.04 1.12
CA ILE A 156 1.66 -8.85 1.76
C ILE A 156 1.57 -8.82 3.29
N ALA A 157 0.44 -8.49 3.86
CA ALA A 157 0.19 -8.64 5.29
C ALA A 157 0.34 -10.11 5.78
N TRP A 158 0.25 -11.07 4.86
CA TRP A 158 0.42 -12.51 5.12
C TRP A 158 1.73 -13.07 4.54
N ARG A 159 2.74 -12.22 4.33
CA ARG A 159 4.00 -12.60 3.66
C ARG A 159 4.66 -13.82 4.29
N GLU A 160 4.73 -13.88 5.60
CA GLU A 160 5.36 -14.97 6.34
C GLU A 160 4.63 -16.31 6.18
N VAL A 161 3.33 -16.25 5.92
CA VAL A 161 2.47 -17.45 5.78
C VAL A 161 2.33 -17.89 4.32
N GLY A 162 2.41 -16.96 3.37
CA GLY A 162 2.23 -17.20 1.93
C GLY A 162 0.80 -17.53 1.51
N LYS A 163 -0.17 -17.37 2.41
CA LYS A 163 -1.59 -17.61 2.13
C LYS A 163 -2.47 -16.66 2.94
N VAL A 164 -3.54 -16.19 2.33
CA VAL A 164 -4.62 -15.46 2.99
C VAL A 164 -5.79 -16.43 3.18
N PRO A 165 -6.31 -16.59 4.40
CA PRO A 165 -7.48 -17.43 4.64
C PRO A 165 -8.70 -16.91 3.89
N GLN A 166 -9.79 -17.67 3.92
CA GLN A 166 -11.03 -17.24 3.29
C GLN A 166 -11.49 -15.90 3.90
N LEU A 167 -11.59 -14.90 3.02
CA LEU A 167 -12.25 -13.63 3.30
C LEU A 167 -13.69 -13.71 2.82
N GLU A 168 -14.63 -13.36 3.68
CA GLU A 168 -16.05 -13.23 3.31
C GLU A 168 -16.21 -12.18 2.20
N LEU A 169 -17.09 -12.45 1.24
CA LEU A 169 -17.22 -11.62 0.02
C LEU A 169 -17.47 -10.15 0.33
N LYS A 170 -18.38 -9.84 1.25
CA LYS A 170 -18.70 -8.46 1.65
C LYS A 170 -17.49 -7.77 2.25
N GLU A 171 -16.80 -8.44 3.16
CA GLU A 171 -15.60 -7.92 3.81
C GLU A 171 -14.47 -7.69 2.80
N PHE A 172 -14.24 -8.65 1.89
CA PHE A 172 -13.22 -8.53 0.86
C PHE A 172 -13.47 -7.34 -0.07
N ARG A 173 -14.72 -7.16 -0.52
CA ARG A 173 -15.12 -5.99 -1.32
C ARG A 173 -14.87 -4.67 -0.58
N ASN A 174 -15.24 -4.59 0.68
CA ASN A 174 -15.02 -3.42 1.53
C ASN A 174 -13.52 -3.10 1.68
N ARG A 175 -12.69 -4.12 1.92
CA ARG A 175 -11.23 -3.95 2.05
C ARG A 175 -10.56 -3.53 0.74
N LEU A 176 -11.12 -3.92 -0.42
CA LEU A 176 -10.68 -3.43 -1.72
C LEU A 176 -11.13 -2.00 -2.02
N GLY A 177 -12.04 -1.43 -1.20
CA GLY A 177 -12.57 -0.08 -1.37
C GLY A 177 -13.72 0.02 -2.36
N LEU A 178 -14.43 -1.08 -2.64
CA LEU A 178 -15.64 -1.02 -3.45
C LEU A 178 -16.80 -0.46 -2.62
N VAL A 179 -17.59 0.40 -3.24
CA VAL A 179 -18.89 0.82 -2.70
C VAL A 179 -20.00 -0.17 -3.09
N ASP A 180 -21.09 -0.14 -2.34
CA ASP A 180 -22.12 -1.20 -2.42
C ASP A 180 -22.73 -1.43 -3.81
N ASN A 181 -22.77 -0.39 -4.65
CA ASN A 181 -23.34 -0.45 -6.01
C ASN A 181 -22.30 -0.68 -7.13
N GLU A 182 -21.01 -0.81 -6.81
CA GLU A 182 -19.97 -1.09 -7.81
C GLU A 182 -19.88 -2.59 -8.09
N TYR A 183 -19.85 -3.00 -9.35
CA TYR A 183 -19.64 -4.40 -9.78
C TYR A 183 -20.46 -5.42 -8.96
N THR A 184 -21.76 -5.21 -8.86
CA THR A 184 -22.68 -6.06 -8.08
C THR A 184 -22.78 -7.48 -8.63
N ALA A 185 -22.73 -7.64 -9.97
CA ALA A 185 -22.65 -8.96 -10.58
C ALA A 185 -21.27 -9.58 -10.34
N MET A 186 -21.21 -10.84 -9.91
CA MET A 186 -19.97 -11.55 -9.64
C MET A 186 -19.08 -11.69 -10.88
N SER A 187 -19.67 -11.83 -12.06
CA SER A 187 -18.96 -11.84 -13.35
C SER A 187 -18.20 -10.54 -13.58
N ASP A 188 -18.83 -9.40 -13.32
CA ASP A 188 -18.21 -8.09 -13.47
C ASP A 188 -17.13 -7.84 -12.40
N PHE A 189 -17.40 -8.20 -11.15
CA PHE A 189 -16.41 -8.13 -10.08
C PHE A 189 -15.14 -8.93 -10.46
N LYS A 190 -15.28 -10.17 -10.92
CA LYS A 190 -14.14 -10.97 -11.34
C LYS A 190 -13.44 -10.36 -12.55
N LYS A 191 -14.16 -10.05 -13.61
CA LYS A 191 -13.61 -9.55 -14.87
C LYS A 191 -12.96 -8.16 -14.77
N ARG A 192 -13.50 -7.27 -13.93
CA ARG A 192 -13.08 -5.86 -13.87
C ARG A 192 -12.23 -5.50 -12.64
N VAL A 193 -12.30 -6.30 -11.57
CA VAL A 193 -11.59 -6.04 -10.31
C VAL A 193 -10.59 -7.14 -10.01
N LEU A 194 -11.03 -8.38 -9.78
CA LEU A 194 -10.20 -9.44 -9.23
C LEU A 194 -9.14 -9.92 -10.22
N GLU A 195 -9.54 -10.37 -11.41
CA GLU A 195 -8.63 -10.94 -12.40
C GLU A 195 -7.60 -9.93 -12.93
N PRO A 196 -7.98 -8.68 -13.28
CA PRO A 196 -7.00 -7.66 -13.65
C PRO A 196 -6.03 -7.31 -12.53
N SER A 197 -6.49 -7.31 -11.26
CA SER A 197 -5.62 -7.06 -10.11
C SER A 197 -4.59 -8.18 -9.94
N ILE A 198 -5.02 -9.43 -10.02
CA ILE A 198 -4.13 -10.60 -9.94
C ILE A 198 -3.11 -10.59 -11.09
N LYS A 199 -3.55 -10.29 -12.32
CA LYS A 199 -2.67 -10.17 -13.47
C LYS A 199 -1.58 -9.13 -13.23
N GLN A 200 -1.95 -7.90 -12.83
CA GLN A 200 -0.97 -6.84 -12.56
C GLN A 200 -0.01 -7.22 -11.42
N ILE A 201 -0.49 -7.80 -10.34
CA ILE A 201 0.35 -8.28 -9.23
C ILE A 201 1.36 -9.31 -9.74
N ASN A 202 0.90 -10.29 -10.52
CA ASN A 202 1.75 -11.33 -11.07
C ASN A 202 2.79 -10.81 -12.08
N GLU A 203 2.49 -9.76 -12.80
CA GLU A 203 3.40 -9.16 -13.79
C GLU A 203 4.41 -8.19 -13.14
N HIS A 204 3.97 -7.35 -12.20
CA HIS A 204 4.71 -6.16 -11.80
C HIS A 204 5.23 -6.17 -10.36
N THR A 205 4.88 -7.17 -9.54
CA THR A 205 5.33 -7.23 -8.14
C THR A 205 6.29 -8.39 -7.84
N ASP A 206 6.76 -8.46 -6.61
CA ASP A 206 7.66 -9.49 -6.10
C ASP A 206 6.98 -10.83 -5.77
N ILE A 207 5.66 -10.94 -6.00
CA ILE A 207 4.92 -12.18 -5.71
C ILE A 207 4.19 -12.71 -6.95
N THR A 208 3.88 -14.00 -6.91
CA THR A 208 2.93 -14.65 -7.82
C THR A 208 1.78 -15.20 -6.99
N VAL A 209 0.56 -14.80 -7.30
CA VAL A 209 -0.66 -15.10 -6.55
C VAL A 209 -1.67 -15.88 -7.39
N THR A 210 -2.35 -16.80 -6.72
CA THR A 210 -3.54 -17.51 -7.22
C THR A 210 -4.67 -17.39 -6.21
N TYR A 211 -5.90 -17.58 -6.63
CA TYR A 211 -7.05 -17.55 -5.74
C TYR A 211 -7.94 -18.77 -5.87
N GLU A 212 -8.65 -19.07 -4.80
CA GLU A 212 -9.73 -20.05 -4.76
C GLU A 212 -11.03 -19.34 -4.36
N GLN A 213 -12.12 -19.64 -5.06
CA GLN A 213 -13.45 -19.15 -4.70
C GLN A 213 -14.16 -20.15 -3.83
N HIS A 214 -14.79 -19.67 -2.76
CA HIS A 214 -15.61 -20.47 -1.86
C HIS A 214 -17.08 -20.22 -2.09
N LYS A 215 -17.88 -21.26 -1.96
CA LYS A 215 -19.33 -21.20 -2.19
C LYS A 215 -20.09 -21.67 -0.95
N LYS A 216 -21.27 -21.06 -0.75
CA LYS A 216 -22.28 -21.53 0.17
C LYS A 216 -23.53 -21.85 -0.66
N GLY A 217 -23.73 -23.14 -0.94
CA GLY A 217 -24.68 -23.58 -1.96
C GLY A 217 -24.24 -23.15 -3.37
N ARG A 218 -25.10 -22.40 -4.07
CA ARG A 218 -24.81 -21.88 -5.42
C ARG A 218 -24.17 -20.50 -5.43
N ILE A 219 -24.08 -19.82 -4.28
CA ILE A 219 -23.61 -18.44 -4.16
C ILE A 219 -22.16 -18.43 -3.74
N ILE A 220 -21.33 -17.57 -4.35
CA ILE A 220 -19.96 -17.34 -3.93
C ILE A 220 -19.99 -16.59 -2.60
N SER A 221 -19.39 -17.18 -1.56
CA SER A 221 -19.35 -16.63 -0.20
C SER A 221 -18.04 -15.89 0.10
N GLY A 222 -16.96 -16.13 -0.67
CA GLY A 222 -15.67 -15.48 -0.43
C GLY A 222 -14.56 -16.03 -1.30
N PHE A 223 -13.36 -15.53 -1.00
CA PHE A 223 -12.12 -15.89 -1.71
C PHE A 223 -11.00 -16.15 -0.70
N SER A 224 -10.12 -17.09 -1.03
CA SER A 224 -8.83 -17.27 -0.37
C SER A 224 -7.70 -17.17 -1.39
N PHE A 225 -6.49 -16.85 -0.93
CA PHE A 225 -5.36 -16.62 -1.81
C PHE A 225 -4.15 -17.44 -1.35
N LYS A 226 -3.38 -17.91 -2.32
CA LYS A 226 -2.05 -18.51 -2.13
C LYS A 226 -1.07 -17.73 -2.97
N PHE A 227 0.08 -17.39 -2.42
CA PHE A 227 1.10 -16.67 -3.16
C PHE A 227 2.51 -17.12 -2.75
N LYS A 228 3.45 -16.90 -3.67
CA LYS A 228 4.88 -17.19 -3.48
C LYS A 228 5.68 -15.97 -3.87
N GLN A 229 6.76 -15.72 -3.14
CA GLN A 229 7.73 -14.71 -3.51
C GLN A 229 8.48 -15.16 -4.76
N LYS A 230 8.61 -14.28 -5.73
CA LYS A 230 9.43 -14.51 -6.92
C LYS A 230 10.90 -14.55 -6.48
N LYS A 231 11.66 -15.49 -7.02
CA LYS A 231 13.12 -15.47 -6.86
C LYS A 231 13.62 -14.18 -7.50
N GLN A 232 14.22 -13.29 -6.72
CA GLN A 232 14.99 -12.20 -7.31
C GLN A 232 16.11 -12.85 -8.14
N PRO A 233 16.38 -12.37 -9.37
CA PRO A 233 17.60 -12.78 -10.04
C PRO A 233 18.74 -12.43 -9.09
N GLN A 234 19.51 -13.44 -8.66
CA GLN A 234 20.78 -13.16 -8.00
C GLN A 234 21.59 -12.36 -9.03
N ILE A 235 21.74 -11.06 -8.76
CA ILE A 235 22.79 -10.29 -9.40
C ILE A 235 24.05 -10.91 -8.78
N GLU A 236 24.63 -11.90 -9.46
CA GLU A 236 26.01 -12.26 -9.22
C GLU A 236 26.78 -10.94 -9.39
N ALA A 237 27.23 -10.39 -8.28
CA ALA A 237 28.22 -9.33 -8.32
C ALA A 237 29.38 -9.94 -9.11
N LYS A 238 29.51 -9.59 -10.40
CA LYS A 238 30.71 -9.92 -11.18
C LYS A 238 31.85 -9.37 -10.35
N ARG A 239 32.57 -10.27 -9.68
CA ARG A 239 33.81 -9.93 -9.00
C ARG A 239 34.68 -9.24 -10.07
N ASP A 240 35.08 -8.02 -9.80
CA ASP A 240 36.08 -7.35 -10.62
C ASP A 240 37.31 -8.27 -10.61
N PRO A 241 37.77 -8.78 -11.77
CA PRO A 241 38.93 -9.66 -11.84
C PRO A 241 40.20 -9.03 -11.27
N ASN A 242 40.24 -7.71 -11.04
CA ASN A 242 41.37 -6.98 -10.46
C ASN A 242 41.24 -6.75 -8.95
N THR A 243 40.23 -7.30 -8.27
CA THR A 243 40.12 -7.20 -6.80
C THR A 243 41.06 -8.22 -6.17
N PRO A 244 42.15 -7.80 -5.45
CA PRO A 244 43.05 -8.75 -4.81
C PRO A 244 42.33 -9.63 -3.78
N ASP A 245 42.61 -10.93 -3.78
CA ASP A 245 42.16 -11.85 -2.77
C ASP A 245 42.88 -11.60 -1.44
N PHE A 246 42.27 -10.87 -0.52
CA PHE A 246 42.81 -10.63 0.82
C PHE A 246 42.70 -11.84 1.79
N PHE A 247 42.27 -13.01 1.32
CA PHE A 247 42.27 -14.24 2.09
C PHE A 247 43.33 -15.23 1.57
N VAL A 248 44.60 -14.90 1.70
CA VAL A 248 45.68 -15.89 1.63
C VAL A 248 46.08 -16.27 3.04
N LYS A 249 45.62 -17.47 3.45
CA LYS A 249 46.19 -18.42 4.40
C LYS A 249 47.20 -17.86 5.43
N MET A 250 46.75 -17.71 6.64
CA MET A 250 47.56 -18.02 7.80
C MET A 250 47.38 -19.53 8.13
N THR A 251 48.21 -20.37 7.51
CA THR A 251 48.52 -21.70 7.99
C THR A 251 50.02 -21.85 7.92
N ASP A 252 50.58 -22.26 9.07
CA ASP A 252 51.88 -22.81 9.35
C ASP A 252 53.06 -21.83 9.55
N ALA A 253 53.33 -21.52 10.83
CA ALA A 253 54.58 -21.81 11.54
C ALA A 253 54.36 -21.73 13.05
#